data_4a283d9b8d2248e7cfb83a6df7844b54
#
_entry.id   4a283d9b8d2248e7cfb83a6df7844b54
#
_cell.length_a   1.000
_cell.length_b   1.000
_cell.length_c   1.000
_cell.angle_alpha   90.00
_cell.angle_beta   90.00
_cell.angle_gamma   90.00
#
_symmetry.space_group_name_H-M   'P 1'
#
loop_
_entity.id
_entity.type
_entity.pdbx_description
1 polymer ?
#
loop_
_entity_poly.entity_id
_entity_poly.type
_entity_poly.pdbx_seq_one_letter_code
_entity_poly.pdbx_strand_id
1 'polypeptide(L)'
;MLTAYYPMRGYLPSYSPRSGAISAILKWPFRMLLRVALLCAFALSANAQTYPNKPIRLVVPYPPGALTDLLGRAIGERLAAALKQPVIIDNRAGAGTLVGAEVVAKSPADGYTLLMATSTTLGISPALYRKSPIDPVKDFAPVAQVGAVTFFLIANPSFGAKNVKEMIDTVRANPGKFNYASVGNGSPHQLFMEVLKKEYGLDIQHIPYKGTLAALPDLLTGKVQMMFSDATVAIPNIQSGKLVALGTSSAKSTSLIANVPPIADTVPGFDWQAWQGVVAPAGTPSAILALLSAELQRIQSAPDFRALLVKFGMDPSPPNTPEQFAAIVNSDVARWAKAVAASGAVVD
;
A
#
# COMPACT_ATOMS: atom_id res chain seq x y z
N MET A 1 -62.87 86.80 -67.42
CA MET A 1 -63.55 85.61 -66.94
C MET A 1 -63.11 84.45 -67.78
N LEU A 2 -62.28 83.61 -67.29
CA LEU A 2 -62.11 82.18 -67.59
C LEU A 2 -60.83 81.66 -66.94
N THR A 3 -61.05 80.91 -65.97
CA THR A 3 -60.03 80.23 -65.14
C THR A 3 -59.43 79.10 -65.93
N ALA A 4 -58.08 79.09 -66.07
CA ALA A 4 -57.32 77.98 -66.66
C ALA A 4 -56.79 77.05 -65.51
N TYR A 5 -57.19 75.83 -65.61
CA TYR A 5 -56.75 74.74 -64.74
C TYR A 5 -55.48 74.11 -65.26
N TYR A 6 -54.43 74.11 -64.45
CA TYR A 6 -53.17 73.33 -64.75
C TYR A 6 -53.14 72.13 -63.85
N PRO A 7 -52.90 70.90 -64.40
CA PRO A 7 -52.67 69.71 -63.53
C PRO A 7 -51.19 69.60 -63.16
N MET A 8 -50.90 69.52 -61.88
CA MET A 8 -49.56 69.17 -61.34
C MET A 8 -49.34 67.67 -61.52
N ARG A 9 -48.30 67.30 -62.25
CA ARG A 9 -47.73 65.98 -62.32
C ARG A 9 -46.80 65.77 -61.07
N GLY A 10 -47.19 64.89 -60.16
CA GLY A 10 -46.35 64.47 -59.05
C GLY A 10 -45.24 63.52 -59.52
N TYR A 11 -44.01 63.90 -59.27
CA TYR A 11 -42.84 63.00 -59.37
C TYR A 11 -42.78 62.16 -58.13
N LEU A 12 -42.94 60.81 -58.24
CA LEU A 12 -42.60 59.84 -57.21
C LEU A 12 -41.17 59.36 -57.45
N PRO A 13 -40.24 59.47 -56.47
CA PRO A 13 -38.93 58.84 -56.59
C PRO A 13 -39.03 57.32 -56.49
N SER A 14 -38.52 56.58 -57.43
CA SER A 14 -38.39 55.15 -57.40
C SER A 14 -37.34 54.73 -56.40
N TYR A 15 -37.83 54.13 -55.28
CA TYR A 15 -36.97 53.54 -54.22
C TYR A 15 -36.57 52.14 -54.69
N SER A 16 -35.29 51.96 -55.04
CA SER A 16 -34.70 50.66 -55.31
C SER A 16 -34.11 50.08 -54.02
N PRO A 17 -34.58 48.94 -53.51
CA PRO A 17 -34.00 48.34 -52.30
C PRO A 17 -32.61 47.74 -52.63
N ARG A 18 -31.55 48.33 -52.09
CA ARG A 18 -30.22 47.72 -52.09
C ARG A 18 -30.22 46.47 -51.21
N SER A 19 -30.40 45.27 -51.78
CA SER A 19 -30.46 43.95 -51.16
C SER A 19 -29.12 43.38 -50.72
N GLY A 20 -28.07 44.21 -50.56
CA GLY A 20 -26.71 43.77 -50.26
C GLY A 20 -26.23 43.93 -48.82
N ALA A 21 -26.90 44.73 -47.98
CA ALA A 21 -26.32 45.09 -46.69
C ALA A 21 -26.75 44.23 -45.50
N ILE A 22 -27.87 43.49 -45.59
CA ILE A 22 -28.39 42.70 -44.48
C ILE A 22 -27.67 41.36 -44.33
N SER A 23 -27.14 40.75 -45.42
CA SER A 23 -26.44 39.45 -45.37
C SER A 23 -25.02 39.53 -44.79
N ALA A 24 -24.38 40.71 -44.74
CA ALA A 24 -23.05 40.90 -44.21
C ALA A 24 -23.01 41.04 -42.71
N ILE A 25 -24.07 41.63 -42.11
CA ILE A 25 -24.15 41.89 -40.65
C ILE A 25 -24.44 40.59 -39.85
N LEU A 26 -25.15 39.61 -40.45
CA LEU A 26 -25.48 38.36 -39.78
C LEU A 26 -24.33 37.33 -39.80
N LYS A 27 -23.33 37.47 -40.71
CA LYS A 27 -22.20 36.54 -40.83
C LYS A 27 -21.05 36.88 -39.90
N TRP A 28 -21.01 38.05 -39.33
CA TRP A 28 -19.89 38.47 -38.45
C TRP A 28 -19.97 37.87 -37.03
N PRO A 29 -21.11 37.88 -36.35
CA PRO A 29 -21.22 37.21 -35.03
C PRO A 29 -21.02 35.70 -35.12
N PHE A 30 -21.45 35.04 -36.20
CA PHE A 30 -21.29 33.60 -36.37
C PHE A 30 -19.80 33.19 -36.58
N ARG A 31 -19.03 34.01 -37.31
CA ARG A 31 -17.59 33.81 -37.48
C ARG A 31 -16.82 34.07 -36.17
N MET A 32 -17.27 35.00 -35.35
CA MET A 32 -16.66 35.30 -34.05
C MET A 32 -16.97 34.20 -33.02
N LEU A 33 -18.19 33.68 -32.98
CA LEU A 33 -18.59 32.53 -32.18
C LEU A 33 -17.82 31.26 -32.58
N LEU A 34 -17.65 31.01 -33.86
CA LEU A 34 -16.87 29.85 -34.35
C LEU A 34 -15.38 29.95 -33.96
N ARG A 35 -14.80 31.16 -34.00
CA ARG A 35 -13.42 31.39 -33.56
C ARG A 35 -13.26 31.25 -32.04
N VAL A 36 -14.21 31.71 -31.26
CA VAL A 36 -14.22 31.51 -29.79
C VAL A 36 -14.42 30.05 -29.45
N ALA A 37 -15.31 29.33 -30.11
CA ALA A 37 -15.49 27.88 -29.93
C ALA A 37 -14.23 27.10 -30.31
N LEU A 38 -13.53 27.46 -31.42
CA LEU A 38 -12.25 26.85 -31.81
C LEU A 38 -11.14 27.14 -30.77
N LEU A 39 -11.06 28.36 -30.26
CA LEU A 39 -10.09 28.76 -29.25
C LEU A 39 -10.39 28.04 -27.91
N CYS A 40 -11.65 27.87 -27.51
CA CYS A 40 -12.05 27.08 -26.35
C CYS A 40 -11.74 25.58 -26.54
N ALA A 41 -11.95 25.03 -27.73
CA ALA A 41 -11.59 23.64 -28.07
C ALA A 41 -10.07 23.41 -28.03
N PHE A 42 -9.27 24.35 -28.47
CA PHE A 42 -7.81 24.32 -28.35
C PHE A 42 -7.32 24.48 -26.91
N ALA A 43 -7.98 25.32 -26.10
CA ALA A 43 -7.66 25.47 -24.67
C ALA A 43 -7.98 24.22 -23.85
N LEU A 44 -9.03 23.46 -24.22
CA LEU A 44 -9.37 22.18 -23.60
C LEU A 44 -8.40 21.05 -23.97
N SER A 45 -7.75 21.13 -25.13
CA SER A 45 -6.75 20.13 -25.57
C SER A 45 -5.36 20.36 -24.93
N ALA A 46 -5.08 21.56 -24.40
CA ALA A 46 -3.76 21.92 -23.88
C ALA A 46 -3.43 21.34 -22.50
N ASN A 47 -4.39 20.69 -21.80
CA ASN A 47 -4.20 20.14 -20.46
C ASN A 47 -4.02 18.61 -20.39
N ALA A 48 -3.91 17.92 -21.50
CA ALA A 48 -3.50 16.51 -21.45
C ALA A 48 -1.97 16.41 -21.30
N GLN A 49 -1.43 16.96 -20.20
CA GLN A 49 -0.04 16.66 -19.83
C GLN A 49 0.07 15.16 -19.62
N THR A 50 0.85 14.49 -20.47
CA THR A 50 1.08 13.06 -20.35
C THR A 50 1.73 12.76 -18.99
N TYR A 51 1.00 12.06 -18.12
CA TYR A 51 1.55 11.59 -16.85
C TYR A 51 2.42 10.34 -17.09
N PRO A 52 3.60 10.24 -16.46
CA PRO A 52 4.31 11.28 -15.71
C PRO A 52 5.19 12.16 -16.60
N ASN A 53 5.30 13.46 -16.29
CA ASN A 53 6.18 14.42 -16.97
C ASN A 53 7.22 15.06 -16.02
N LYS A 54 7.24 14.67 -14.76
CA LYS A 54 8.20 15.09 -13.72
C LYS A 54 8.55 13.91 -12.84
N PRO A 55 9.62 13.99 -12.02
CA PRO A 55 9.99 12.92 -11.10
C PRO A 55 8.86 12.52 -10.15
N ILE A 56 8.74 11.22 -9.90
CA ILE A 56 7.83 10.64 -8.90
C ILE A 56 8.59 10.46 -7.59
N ARG A 57 8.00 10.83 -6.49
CA ARG A 57 8.52 10.64 -5.14
C ARG A 57 7.88 9.40 -4.51
N LEU A 58 8.68 8.40 -4.16
CA LEU A 58 8.23 7.24 -3.40
C LEU A 58 8.69 7.39 -1.95
N VAL A 59 7.76 7.73 -1.06
CA VAL A 59 8.01 7.84 0.37
C VAL A 59 8.10 6.45 0.98
N VAL A 60 9.21 6.18 1.68
CA VAL A 60 9.46 4.94 2.41
C VAL A 60 9.45 5.26 3.91
N PRO A 61 8.47 4.75 4.68
CA PRO A 61 8.31 5.11 6.09
C PRO A 61 9.25 4.33 7.03
N TYR A 62 10.42 3.92 6.52
CA TYR A 62 11.44 3.16 7.23
C TYR A 62 12.83 3.77 6.98
N PRO A 63 13.80 3.49 7.89
CA PRO A 63 15.18 3.92 7.67
C PRO A 63 15.80 3.31 6.40
N PRO A 64 16.80 3.97 5.80
CA PRO A 64 17.57 3.39 4.71
C PRO A 64 18.17 2.03 5.10
N GLY A 65 18.16 1.08 4.17
CA GLY A 65 18.67 -0.29 4.35
C GLY A 65 17.68 -1.26 5.02
N ALA A 66 16.53 -0.80 5.50
CA ALA A 66 15.45 -1.69 5.94
C ALA A 66 14.83 -2.43 4.74
N LEU A 67 14.17 -3.57 4.99
CA LEU A 67 13.52 -4.37 3.95
C LEU A 67 12.61 -3.53 3.03
N THR A 68 11.77 -2.68 3.62
CA THR A 68 10.86 -1.80 2.87
C THR A 68 11.61 -0.77 2.02
N ASP A 69 12.78 -0.27 2.46
CA ASP A 69 13.63 0.60 1.67
C ASP A 69 14.27 -0.13 0.49
N LEU A 70 14.81 -1.32 0.72
CA LEU A 70 15.38 -2.16 -0.34
C LEU A 70 14.33 -2.50 -1.41
N LEU A 71 13.13 -2.85 -0.98
CA LEU A 71 12.00 -3.12 -1.86
C LEU A 71 11.56 -1.85 -2.61
N GLY A 72 11.46 -0.71 -1.92
CA GLY A 72 11.12 0.57 -2.51
C GLY A 72 12.12 1.00 -3.60
N ARG A 73 13.43 0.78 -3.38
CA ARG A 73 14.48 1.03 -4.39
C ARG A 73 14.36 0.10 -5.59
N ALA A 74 14.13 -1.18 -5.36
CA ALA A 74 13.97 -2.17 -6.44
C ALA A 74 12.73 -1.91 -7.30
N ILE A 75 11.63 -1.44 -6.71
CA ILE A 75 10.43 -0.99 -7.43
C ILE A 75 10.68 0.33 -8.14
N GLY A 76 11.28 1.31 -7.44
CA GLY A 76 11.54 2.64 -7.96
C GLY A 76 12.42 2.62 -9.21
N GLU A 77 13.48 1.81 -9.24
CA GLU A 77 14.34 1.61 -10.40
C GLU A 77 13.54 1.08 -11.61
N ARG A 78 12.71 0.06 -11.40
CA ARG A 78 11.90 -0.55 -12.47
C ARG A 78 10.78 0.37 -12.95
N LEU A 79 10.11 1.09 -12.05
CA LEU A 79 9.12 2.10 -12.41
C LEU A 79 9.77 3.25 -13.19
N ALA A 80 10.95 3.72 -12.79
CA ALA A 80 11.66 4.78 -13.50
C ALA A 80 11.99 4.35 -14.93
N ALA A 81 12.45 3.13 -15.16
CA ALA A 81 12.72 2.58 -16.47
C ALA A 81 11.44 2.49 -17.34
N ALA A 82 10.33 2.03 -16.74
CA ALA A 82 9.06 1.87 -17.45
C ALA A 82 8.40 3.21 -17.80
N LEU A 83 8.37 4.14 -16.86
CA LEU A 83 7.68 5.42 -16.99
C LEU A 83 8.56 6.53 -17.60
N LYS A 84 9.84 6.25 -17.83
CA LYS A 84 10.85 7.21 -18.37
C LYS A 84 10.94 8.51 -17.55
N GLN A 85 10.68 8.40 -16.25
CA GLN A 85 10.80 9.48 -15.28
C GLN A 85 11.52 8.99 -14.03
N PRO A 86 12.38 9.78 -13.40
CA PRO A 86 13.05 9.40 -12.16
C PRO A 86 12.02 9.06 -11.06
N VAL A 87 12.31 8.02 -10.27
CA VAL A 87 11.60 7.71 -9.02
C VAL A 87 12.56 7.95 -7.86
N ILE A 88 12.24 8.96 -7.05
CA ILE A 88 13.08 9.41 -5.93
C ILE A 88 12.61 8.73 -4.66
N ILE A 89 13.48 7.97 -4.01
CA ILE A 89 13.21 7.33 -2.73
C ILE A 89 13.43 8.36 -1.62
N ASP A 90 12.38 8.60 -0.81
CA ASP A 90 12.39 9.53 0.30
C ASP A 90 12.07 8.81 1.61
N ASN A 91 13.10 8.53 2.42
CA ASN A 91 12.94 7.83 3.69
C ASN A 91 12.41 8.77 4.77
N ARG A 92 11.20 8.47 5.29
CA ARG A 92 10.51 9.23 6.34
C ARG A 92 10.10 8.31 7.50
N ALA A 93 11.07 7.85 8.24
CA ALA A 93 10.84 6.99 9.40
C ALA A 93 10.33 7.79 10.60
N GLY A 94 9.61 7.11 11.51
CA GLY A 94 9.17 7.67 12.78
C GLY A 94 7.74 7.30 13.15
N ALA A 95 7.42 7.37 14.43
CA ALA A 95 6.10 7.07 15.01
C ALA A 95 5.45 5.79 14.44
N GLY A 96 6.20 4.68 14.44
CA GLY A 96 5.68 3.41 13.89
C GLY A 96 5.28 3.52 12.41
N THR A 97 6.02 4.29 11.59
CA THR A 97 5.76 4.55 10.17
C THR A 97 4.73 5.66 9.85
N LEU A 98 4.05 6.20 10.87
CA LEU A 98 2.99 7.20 10.67
C LEU A 98 3.53 8.54 10.13
N VAL A 99 4.78 8.92 10.43
CA VAL A 99 5.40 10.15 9.88
C VAL A 99 5.43 10.13 8.35
N GLY A 100 5.88 9.04 7.75
CA GLY A 100 5.91 8.92 6.28
C GLY A 100 4.51 8.82 5.67
N ALA A 101 3.59 8.11 6.34
CA ALA A 101 2.21 8.00 5.89
C ALA A 101 1.48 9.35 5.89
N GLU A 102 1.66 10.15 6.95
CA GLU A 102 1.06 11.49 7.06
C GLU A 102 1.55 12.44 5.96
N VAL A 103 2.84 12.38 5.62
CA VAL A 103 3.41 13.17 4.51
C VAL A 103 2.68 12.87 3.21
N VAL A 104 2.38 11.59 2.92
CA VAL A 104 1.70 11.20 1.69
C VAL A 104 0.21 11.52 1.76
N ALA A 105 -0.46 11.27 2.87
CA ALA A 105 -1.87 11.60 3.06
C ALA A 105 -2.17 13.08 2.81
N LYS A 106 -1.22 13.97 3.16
CA LYS A 106 -1.33 15.43 2.96
C LYS A 106 -0.77 15.92 1.62
N SER A 107 -0.25 15.04 0.77
CA SER A 107 0.30 15.41 -0.54
C SER A 107 -0.80 15.60 -1.58
N PRO A 108 -0.56 16.39 -2.65
CA PRO A 108 -1.48 16.51 -3.77
C PRO A 108 -1.81 15.13 -4.38
N ALA A 109 -3.08 14.92 -4.72
CA ALA A 109 -3.57 13.68 -5.35
C ALA A 109 -3.30 13.67 -6.86
N ASP A 110 -2.07 13.97 -7.28
CA ASP A 110 -1.64 14.08 -8.68
C ASP A 110 -0.79 12.90 -9.17
N GLY A 111 -0.60 11.88 -8.31
CA GLY A 111 0.17 10.67 -8.61
C GLY A 111 1.69 10.83 -8.50
N TYR A 112 2.22 12.01 -8.18
CA TYR A 112 3.67 12.24 -8.08
C TYR A 112 4.25 12.01 -6.68
N THR A 113 3.39 11.74 -5.70
CA THR A 113 3.83 11.28 -4.37
C THR A 113 3.13 9.98 -4.04
N LEU A 114 3.91 8.92 -3.82
CA LEU A 114 3.44 7.58 -3.50
C LEU A 114 4.00 7.15 -2.15
N LEU A 115 3.35 6.20 -1.50
CA LEU A 115 3.83 5.60 -0.26
C LEU A 115 4.15 4.12 -0.48
N MET A 116 5.32 3.69 -0.03
CA MET A 116 5.60 2.28 0.20
C MET A 116 4.94 1.85 1.51
N ALA A 117 3.68 1.47 1.42
CA ALA A 117 2.86 1.09 2.58
C ALA A 117 3.11 -0.35 3.03
N THR A 118 2.87 -0.59 4.33
CA THR A 118 2.93 -1.93 4.91
C THR A 118 1.70 -2.18 5.78
N SER A 119 1.45 -3.43 6.16
CA SER A 119 0.44 -3.77 7.18
C SER A 119 0.69 -3.04 8.50
N THR A 120 1.96 -2.76 8.86
CA THR A 120 2.28 -1.92 10.01
C THR A 120 1.76 -0.50 9.80
N THR A 121 2.01 0.09 8.63
CA THR A 121 1.67 1.49 8.34
C THR A 121 0.16 1.74 8.32
N LEU A 122 -0.62 0.87 7.67
CA LEU A 122 -2.05 1.07 7.48
C LEU A 122 -2.93 0.21 8.41
N GLY A 123 -2.39 -0.87 8.99
CA GLY A 123 -3.16 -1.75 9.86
C GLY A 123 -2.81 -1.59 11.34
N ILE A 124 -1.55 -1.77 11.70
CA ILE A 124 -1.13 -1.85 13.11
C ILE A 124 -1.03 -0.47 13.75
N SER A 125 -0.22 0.42 13.17
CA SER A 125 0.10 1.70 13.82
C SER A 125 -1.10 2.61 14.02
N PRO A 126 -2.08 2.71 13.09
CA PRO A 126 -3.30 3.47 13.35
C PRO A 126 -4.12 2.97 14.54
N ALA A 127 -4.06 1.66 14.83
CA ALA A 127 -4.75 1.07 15.98
C ALA A 127 -3.91 1.15 17.27
N LEU A 128 -2.58 1.17 17.16
CA LEU A 128 -1.64 1.15 18.25
C LEU A 128 -1.48 2.53 18.92
N TYR A 129 -1.47 3.59 18.09
CA TYR A 129 -1.31 4.96 18.56
C TYR A 129 -2.67 5.58 18.92
N ARG A 130 -2.80 6.15 20.12
CA ARG A 130 -4.05 6.77 20.59
C ARG A 130 -4.56 7.88 19.66
N LYS A 131 -3.66 8.59 19.00
CA LYS A 131 -3.96 9.66 18.05
C LYS A 131 -3.24 9.38 16.75
N SER A 132 -3.85 8.59 15.88
CA SER A 132 -3.34 8.40 14.53
C SER A 132 -3.54 9.70 13.71
N PRO A 133 -2.50 10.20 13.02
CA PRO A 133 -2.63 11.37 12.13
C PRO A 133 -3.26 11.01 10.77
N ILE A 134 -3.58 9.74 10.52
CA ILE A 134 -4.13 9.23 9.27
C ILE A 134 -5.35 8.33 9.50
N ASP A 135 -6.24 8.32 8.51
CA ASP A 135 -7.27 7.29 8.33
C ASP A 135 -6.78 6.33 7.22
N PRO A 136 -6.44 5.07 7.54
CA PRO A 136 -5.82 4.15 6.57
C PRO A 136 -6.70 3.82 5.37
N VAL A 137 -8.01 4.01 5.47
CA VAL A 137 -8.98 3.70 4.41
C VAL A 137 -9.35 4.94 3.59
N LYS A 138 -9.48 6.11 4.25
CA LYS A 138 -9.95 7.34 3.59
C LYS A 138 -8.85 8.17 2.97
N ASP A 139 -7.62 8.12 3.51
CA ASP A 139 -6.54 9.01 3.10
C ASP A 139 -5.71 8.45 1.94
N PHE A 140 -5.91 7.18 1.56
CA PHE A 140 -5.11 6.52 0.55
C PHE A 140 -5.94 5.82 -0.52
N ALA A 141 -5.37 5.80 -1.74
CA ALA A 141 -5.83 5.00 -2.86
C ALA A 141 -4.84 3.85 -3.09
N PRO A 142 -5.19 2.58 -2.81
CA PRO A 142 -4.35 1.43 -3.09
C PRO A 142 -4.01 1.30 -4.58
N VAL A 143 -2.74 0.97 -4.90
CA VAL A 143 -2.28 0.76 -6.27
C VAL A 143 -2.00 -0.71 -6.53
N ALA A 144 -1.13 -1.33 -5.73
CA ALA A 144 -0.85 -2.77 -5.80
C ALA A 144 -0.17 -3.27 -4.52
N GLN A 145 -0.53 -4.46 -4.05
CA GLN A 145 0.27 -5.23 -3.11
C GLN A 145 1.43 -5.87 -3.88
N VAL A 146 2.64 -5.78 -3.35
CA VAL A 146 3.85 -6.24 -4.04
C VAL A 146 4.31 -7.61 -3.55
N GLY A 147 4.25 -7.83 -2.26
CA GLY A 147 4.65 -9.07 -1.62
C GLY A 147 4.21 -9.11 -0.17
N ALA A 148 4.43 -10.24 0.47
CA ALA A 148 4.12 -10.44 1.87
C ALA A 148 5.31 -11.09 2.59
N VAL A 149 5.52 -10.68 3.84
CA VAL A 149 6.46 -11.32 4.75
C VAL A 149 5.69 -12.40 5.50
N THR A 150 6.07 -13.64 5.29
CA THR A 150 5.62 -14.78 6.07
C THR A 150 6.55 -14.96 7.26
N PHE A 151 5.98 -15.06 8.45
CA PHE A 151 6.73 -15.29 9.68
C PHE A 151 6.73 -16.78 10.03
N PHE A 152 7.79 -17.19 10.68
CA PHE A 152 7.98 -18.55 11.18
C PHE A 152 7.85 -18.51 12.70
N LEU A 153 6.97 -19.33 13.26
CA LEU A 153 6.99 -19.63 14.69
C LEU A 153 8.10 -20.64 14.91
N ILE A 154 9.19 -20.18 15.50
CA ILE A 154 10.38 -20.98 15.79
C ILE A 154 10.56 -21.19 17.27
N ALA A 155 11.13 -22.32 17.67
CA ALA A 155 11.40 -22.65 19.06
C ALA A 155 12.81 -23.25 19.24
N ASN A 156 13.35 -23.09 20.45
CA ASN A 156 14.52 -23.83 20.88
C ASN A 156 14.20 -25.34 20.94
N PRO A 157 15.06 -26.24 20.46
CA PRO A 157 14.83 -27.69 20.52
C PRO A 157 14.54 -28.22 21.93
N SER A 158 15.10 -27.61 23.00
CA SER A 158 14.86 -28.01 24.38
C SER A 158 13.43 -27.76 24.86
N PHE A 159 12.64 -26.96 24.13
CA PHE A 159 11.21 -26.78 24.40
C PHE A 159 10.40 -28.06 24.14
N GLY A 160 10.85 -28.93 23.25
CA GLY A 160 10.33 -30.27 23.02
C GLY A 160 9.19 -30.38 22.02
N ALA A 161 8.49 -29.26 21.66
CA ALA A 161 7.41 -29.28 20.68
C ALA A 161 7.98 -29.25 19.24
N LYS A 162 7.31 -29.98 18.33
CA LYS A 162 7.69 -30.08 16.90
C LYS A 162 6.68 -29.39 15.96
N ASN A 163 5.54 -28.98 16.48
CA ASN A 163 4.46 -28.30 15.75
C ASN A 163 3.63 -27.45 16.71
N VAL A 164 2.70 -26.66 16.13
CA VAL A 164 1.86 -25.73 16.90
C VAL A 164 0.94 -26.44 17.89
N LYS A 165 0.41 -27.62 17.49
CA LYS A 165 -0.46 -28.39 18.41
C LYS A 165 0.29 -28.80 19.68
N GLU A 166 1.47 -29.39 19.52
CA GLU A 166 2.32 -29.80 20.65
C GLU A 166 2.74 -28.58 21.49
N MET A 167 3.01 -27.42 20.86
CA MET A 167 3.31 -26.20 21.58
C MET A 167 2.14 -25.75 22.46
N ILE A 168 0.92 -25.74 21.91
CA ILE A 168 -0.29 -25.39 22.65
C ILE A 168 -0.49 -26.33 23.84
N ASP A 169 -0.38 -27.66 23.63
CA ASP A 169 -0.57 -28.66 24.65
C ASP A 169 0.50 -28.53 25.76
N THR A 170 1.78 -28.33 25.38
CA THR A 170 2.90 -28.15 26.30
C THR A 170 2.74 -26.93 27.20
N VAL A 171 2.35 -25.80 26.59
CA VAL A 171 2.15 -24.53 27.33
C VAL A 171 0.97 -24.64 28.30
N ARG A 172 -0.15 -25.21 27.87
CA ARG A 172 -1.33 -25.42 28.70
C ARG A 172 -1.03 -26.31 29.89
N ALA A 173 -0.21 -27.33 29.72
CA ALA A 173 0.21 -28.20 30.81
C ALA A 173 1.19 -27.53 31.81
N ASN A 174 1.77 -26.40 31.43
CA ASN A 174 2.80 -25.70 32.20
C ASN A 174 2.59 -24.17 32.17
N PRO A 175 1.48 -23.65 32.74
CA PRO A 175 1.17 -22.23 32.68
C PRO A 175 2.26 -21.38 33.34
N GLY A 176 2.62 -20.24 32.74
CA GLY A 176 3.59 -19.29 33.27
C GLY A 176 5.06 -19.73 33.21
N LYS A 177 5.37 -20.95 32.74
CA LYS A 177 6.75 -21.47 32.71
C LYS A 177 7.57 -21.04 31.50
N PHE A 178 6.93 -20.56 30.45
CA PHE A 178 7.59 -20.29 29.20
C PHE A 178 7.56 -18.81 28.83
N ASN A 179 8.55 -18.40 28.05
CA ASN A 179 8.70 -17.05 27.51
C ASN A 179 8.71 -17.06 25.99
N TYR A 180 8.19 -16.00 25.38
CA TYR A 180 8.37 -15.76 23.96
C TYR A 180 9.03 -14.40 23.71
N ALA A 181 9.86 -14.32 22.66
CA ALA A 181 10.50 -13.09 22.24
C ALA A 181 9.68 -12.36 21.18
N SER A 182 9.81 -11.05 21.16
CA SER A 182 9.38 -10.18 20.04
C SER A 182 10.41 -9.09 19.77
N VAL A 183 10.19 -8.31 18.70
CA VAL A 183 11.04 -7.13 18.38
C VAL A 183 10.49 -5.83 18.98
N GLY A 184 9.64 -5.94 20.00
CA GLY A 184 9.03 -4.83 20.72
C GLY A 184 7.51 -4.86 20.73
N ASN A 185 6.93 -4.01 21.59
CA ASN A 185 5.48 -3.90 21.75
C ASN A 185 4.82 -3.42 20.44
N GLY A 186 3.68 -4.04 20.09
CA GLY A 186 2.93 -3.72 18.87
C GLY A 186 3.56 -4.25 17.59
N SER A 187 4.68 -4.98 17.66
CA SER A 187 5.26 -5.62 16.49
C SER A 187 4.44 -6.82 16.02
N PRO A 188 4.45 -7.17 14.72
CA PRO A 188 3.83 -8.41 14.23
C PRO A 188 4.27 -9.65 15.01
N HIS A 189 5.54 -9.71 15.41
CA HIS A 189 6.11 -10.79 16.23
C HIS A 189 5.38 -10.98 17.57
N GLN A 190 5.01 -9.88 18.23
CA GLN A 190 4.19 -9.93 19.45
C GLN A 190 2.75 -10.28 19.11
N LEU A 191 2.14 -9.53 18.18
CA LEU A 191 0.70 -9.60 17.92
C LEU A 191 0.25 -11.00 17.49
N PHE A 192 1.05 -11.72 16.69
CA PHE A 192 0.74 -13.10 16.29
C PHE A 192 0.72 -14.04 17.51
N MET A 193 1.64 -13.89 18.45
CA MET A 193 1.64 -14.69 19.67
C MET A 193 0.47 -14.32 20.58
N GLU A 194 0.14 -13.04 20.72
CA GLU A 194 -1.01 -12.62 21.52
C GLU A 194 -2.34 -13.11 20.96
N VAL A 195 -2.47 -13.25 19.65
CA VAL A 195 -3.63 -13.92 19.01
C VAL A 195 -3.72 -15.38 19.46
N LEU A 196 -2.62 -16.15 19.38
CA LEU A 196 -2.59 -17.55 19.84
C LEU A 196 -2.86 -17.66 21.34
N LYS A 197 -2.25 -16.78 22.14
CA LYS A 197 -2.47 -16.75 23.60
C LYS A 197 -3.92 -16.56 23.95
N LYS A 198 -4.57 -15.59 23.31
CA LYS A 198 -5.99 -15.28 23.57
C LYS A 198 -6.91 -16.42 23.12
N GLU A 199 -6.66 -16.99 21.95
CA GLU A 199 -7.52 -18.01 21.37
C GLU A 199 -7.46 -19.33 22.16
N TYR A 200 -6.27 -19.69 22.63
CA TYR A 200 -6.04 -20.96 23.33
C TYR A 200 -5.85 -20.84 24.83
N GLY A 201 -5.97 -19.64 25.41
CA GLY A 201 -5.78 -19.41 26.86
C GLY A 201 -4.36 -19.73 27.30
N LEU A 202 -3.34 -19.35 26.55
CA LEU A 202 -1.95 -19.68 26.82
C LEU A 202 -1.32 -18.67 27.79
N ASP A 203 -0.74 -19.15 28.87
CA ASP A 203 0.03 -18.33 29.79
C ASP A 203 1.53 -18.41 29.46
N ILE A 204 1.98 -17.46 28.64
CA ILE A 204 3.36 -17.30 28.19
C ILE A 204 3.77 -15.86 28.41
N GLN A 205 4.94 -15.62 29.00
CA GLN A 205 5.44 -14.28 29.27
C GLN A 205 6.08 -13.66 28.00
N HIS A 206 5.77 -12.41 27.73
CA HIS A 206 6.36 -11.62 26.64
C HIS A 206 7.70 -10.99 27.07
N ILE A 207 8.74 -11.18 26.25
CA ILE A 207 10.07 -10.58 26.41
C ILE A 207 10.40 -9.74 25.16
N PRO A 208 10.31 -8.40 25.22
CA PRO A 208 10.61 -7.54 24.08
C PRO A 208 12.13 -7.32 23.91
N TYR A 209 12.59 -7.37 22.66
CA TYR A 209 13.97 -7.09 22.25
C TYR A 209 14.02 -5.95 21.22
N LYS A 210 15.23 -5.39 21.00
CA LYS A 210 15.45 -4.36 19.96
C LYS A 210 15.81 -5.00 18.60
N GLY A 211 14.94 -5.92 18.11
CA GLY A 211 15.12 -6.61 16.83
C GLY A 211 15.39 -8.11 16.98
N THR A 212 15.18 -8.87 15.89
CA THR A 212 15.29 -10.33 15.85
C THR A 212 16.70 -10.81 16.22
N LEU A 213 17.74 -10.13 15.70
CA LEU A 213 19.12 -10.49 16.00
C LEU A 213 19.48 -10.31 17.49
N ALA A 214 18.85 -9.36 18.18
CA ALA A 214 19.05 -9.18 19.62
C ALA A 214 18.38 -10.28 20.46
N ALA A 215 17.29 -10.88 19.96
CA ALA A 215 16.60 -12.00 20.62
C ALA A 215 17.29 -13.35 20.35
N LEU A 216 18.00 -13.49 19.24
CA LEU A 216 18.52 -14.77 18.76
C LEU A 216 19.43 -15.49 19.76
N PRO A 217 20.39 -14.85 20.45
CA PRO A 217 21.23 -15.55 21.46
C PRO A 217 20.41 -16.18 22.59
N ASP A 218 19.40 -15.46 23.11
CA ASP A 218 18.56 -15.96 24.18
C ASP A 218 17.62 -17.09 23.72
N LEU A 219 17.20 -17.07 22.46
CA LEU A 219 16.43 -18.14 21.82
C LEU A 219 17.31 -19.38 21.60
N LEU A 220 18.53 -19.21 21.12
CA LEU A 220 19.47 -20.32 20.88
C LEU A 220 19.92 -21.02 22.18
N THR A 221 20.00 -20.30 23.28
CA THR A 221 20.35 -20.86 24.60
C THR A 221 19.14 -21.42 25.36
N GLY A 222 17.92 -21.20 24.85
CA GLY A 222 16.67 -21.61 25.51
C GLY A 222 16.23 -20.74 26.69
N LYS A 223 16.87 -19.59 26.93
CA LYS A 223 16.42 -18.61 27.92
C LYS A 223 15.06 -18.03 27.55
N VAL A 224 14.79 -17.88 26.24
CA VAL A 224 13.47 -17.67 25.66
C VAL A 224 13.16 -18.88 24.79
N GLN A 225 11.97 -19.46 24.91
CA GLN A 225 11.67 -20.75 24.28
C GLN A 225 11.24 -20.62 22.83
N MET A 226 10.56 -19.52 22.46
CA MET A 226 9.98 -19.37 21.13
C MET A 226 9.87 -17.91 20.69
N MET A 227 9.74 -17.68 19.37
CA MET A 227 9.37 -16.40 18.80
C MET A 227 8.79 -16.56 17.40
N PHE A 228 7.97 -15.62 16.98
CA PHE A 228 7.75 -15.40 15.56
C PHE A 228 8.97 -14.67 14.99
N SER A 229 9.50 -15.13 13.86
CA SER A 229 10.68 -14.56 13.24
C SER A 229 10.49 -14.43 11.73
N ASP A 230 11.12 -13.43 11.12
CA ASP A 230 11.22 -13.33 9.67
C ASP A 230 12.10 -14.45 9.08
N ALA A 231 11.94 -14.69 7.78
CA ALA A 231 12.61 -15.76 7.07
C ALA A 231 14.14 -15.64 7.09
N THR A 232 14.68 -14.42 7.11
CA THR A 232 16.13 -14.16 7.02
C THR A 232 16.89 -14.68 8.22
N VAL A 233 16.25 -14.70 9.39
CA VAL A 233 16.80 -15.28 10.62
C VAL A 233 16.32 -16.72 10.84
N ALA A 234 15.03 -17.00 10.58
CA ALA A 234 14.45 -18.31 10.83
C ALA A 234 15.08 -19.41 9.97
N ILE A 235 15.13 -19.22 8.65
CA ILE A 235 15.53 -20.27 7.71
C ILE A 235 16.94 -20.82 7.96
N PRO A 236 18.00 -20.01 8.09
CA PRO A 236 19.35 -20.54 8.35
C PRO A 236 19.45 -21.34 9.65
N ASN A 237 18.70 -20.92 10.70
CA ASN A 237 18.73 -21.61 11.98
C ASN A 237 17.89 -22.90 11.99
N ILE A 238 16.81 -22.96 11.21
CA ILE A 238 16.03 -24.19 10.99
C ILE A 238 16.87 -25.20 10.19
N GLN A 239 17.48 -24.76 9.08
CA GLN A 239 18.28 -25.61 8.21
C GLN A 239 19.53 -26.18 8.91
N SER A 240 20.12 -25.41 9.83
CA SER A 240 21.25 -25.88 10.65
C SER A 240 20.82 -26.70 11.88
N GLY A 241 19.53 -26.94 12.09
CA GLY A 241 19.00 -27.69 13.23
C GLY A 241 19.13 -26.98 14.59
N LYS A 242 19.54 -25.72 14.60
CA LYS A 242 19.66 -24.93 15.84
C LYS A 242 18.31 -24.52 16.42
N LEU A 243 17.29 -24.37 15.58
CA LEU A 243 15.92 -24.06 15.95
C LEU A 243 14.96 -25.01 15.23
N VAL A 244 13.79 -25.21 15.81
CA VAL A 244 12.69 -26.00 15.25
C VAL A 244 11.63 -25.03 14.72
N ALA A 245 11.14 -25.24 13.48
CA ALA A 245 9.98 -24.55 12.98
C ALA A 245 8.71 -25.25 13.44
N LEU A 246 7.85 -24.55 14.15
CA LEU A 246 6.53 -25.04 14.61
C LEU A 246 5.45 -24.81 13.56
N GLY A 247 5.57 -23.77 12.76
CA GLY A 247 4.63 -23.45 11.68
C GLY A 247 4.87 -22.06 11.08
N THR A 248 4.16 -21.75 9.99
CA THR A 248 4.20 -20.46 9.32
C THR A 248 2.94 -19.62 9.59
N SER A 249 3.08 -18.30 9.58
CA SER A 249 1.97 -17.38 9.87
C SER A 249 0.97 -17.22 8.72
N SER A 250 1.33 -17.62 7.50
CA SER A 250 0.43 -17.60 6.34
C SER A 250 -0.49 -18.81 6.34
N ALA A 251 -1.72 -18.65 5.81
CA ALA A 251 -2.67 -19.76 5.63
C ALA A 251 -2.24 -20.74 4.54
N LYS A 252 -1.28 -20.37 3.69
CA LYS A 252 -0.74 -21.21 2.63
C LYS A 252 0.73 -21.53 2.91
N SER A 253 1.18 -22.68 2.40
CA SER A 253 2.60 -23.02 2.43
C SER A 253 3.44 -21.93 1.77
N THR A 254 4.54 -21.58 2.40
CA THR A 254 5.51 -20.62 1.85
C THR A 254 6.41 -21.28 0.81
N SER A 255 6.85 -20.49 -0.16
CA SER A 255 7.87 -20.91 -1.13
C SER A 255 9.31 -20.81 -0.58
N LEU A 256 9.48 -20.21 0.60
CA LEU A 256 10.80 -19.87 1.17
C LEU A 256 11.51 -21.08 1.76
N ILE A 257 10.78 -22.05 2.28
CA ILE A 257 11.31 -23.30 2.86
C ILE A 257 10.25 -24.42 2.75
N ALA A 258 10.69 -25.61 2.39
CA ALA A 258 9.83 -26.78 2.32
C ALA A 258 9.54 -27.37 3.72
N ASN A 259 8.42 -28.10 3.84
CA ASN A 259 8.05 -28.92 5.00
C ASN A 259 7.81 -28.17 6.32
N VAL A 260 7.54 -26.87 6.26
CA VAL A 260 7.02 -26.13 7.42
C VAL A 260 5.51 -25.88 7.18
N PRO A 261 4.62 -26.51 7.97
CA PRO A 261 3.17 -26.37 7.73
C PRO A 261 2.67 -25.01 8.14
N PRO A 262 1.56 -24.52 7.53
CA PRO A 262 0.81 -23.37 8.03
C PRO A 262 0.30 -23.61 9.47
N ILE A 263 0.35 -22.59 10.31
CA ILE A 263 -0.33 -22.62 11.63
C ILE A 263 -1.82 -22.82 11.44
N ALA A 264 -2.38 -22.36 10.33
CA ALA A 264 -3.79 -22.52 9.95
C ALA A 264 -4.25 -23.99 9.91
N ASP A 265 -3.35 -24.94 9.67
CA ASP A 265 -3.67 -26.38 9.69
C ASP A 265 -4.09 -26.85 11.11
N THR A 266 -3.62 -26.17 12.15
CA THR A 266 -3.97 -26.45 13.56
C THR A 266 -4.93 -25.40 14.11
N VAL A 267 -4.82 -24.16 13.68
CA VAL A 267 -5.56 -22.99 14.17
C VAL A 267 -6.36 -22.40 13.00
N PRO A 268 -7.60 -22.84 12.76
CA PRO A 268 -8.41 -22.39 11.64
C PRO A 268 -8.56 -20.86 11.61
N GLY A 269 -8.30 -20.25 10.45
CA GLY A 269 -8.37 -18.79 10.29
C GLY A 269 -7.10 -18.03 10.67
N PHE A 270 -6.06 -18.71 11.15
CA PHE A 270 -4.76 -18.09 11.39
C PHE A 270 -4.06 -17.79 10.05
N ASP A 271 -4.21 -16.57 9.57
CA ASP A 271 -3.57 -16.09 8.34
C ASP A 271 -3.05 -14.67 8.57
N TRP A 272 -1.82 -14.58 9.06
CA TRP A 272 -1.20 -13.33 9.43
C TRP A 272 0.08 -13.10 8.63
N GLN A 273 0.00 -12.19 7.68
CA GLN A 273 1.14 -11.78 6.87
C GLN A 273 1.36 -10.27 6.97
N ALA A 274 2.62 -9.87 6.99
CA ALA A 274 2.97 -8.45 6.88
C ALA A 274 3.16 -8.09 5.40
N TRP A 275 2.08 -7.68 4.74
CA TRP A 275 2.15 -7.27 3.34
C TRP A 275 2.90 -5.96 3.15
N GLN A 276 3.43 -5.80 1.94
CA GLN A 276 4.06 -4.60 1.41
C GLN A 276 3.39 -4.22 0.10
N GLY A 277 3.10 -2.94 -0.10
CA GLY A 277 2.42 -2.46 -1.30
C GLY A 277 2.64 -0.97 -1.55
N VAL A 278 2.17 -0.51 -2.69
CA VAL A 278 2.21 0.91 -3.07
C VAL A 278 0.82 1.49 -2.98
N VAL A 279 0.70 2.65 -2.34
CA VAL A 279 -0.53 3.43 -2.31
C VAL A 279 -0.25 4.88 -2.72
N ALA A 280 -1.26 5.57 -3.21
CA ALA A 280 -1.27 6.99 -3.55
C ALA A 280 -2.16 7.78 -2.57
N PRO A 281 -2.12 9.11 -2.54
CA PRO A 281 -3.11 9.92 -1.83
C PRO A 281 -4.53 9.63 -2.33
N ALA A 282 -5.52 9.69 -1.43
CA ALA A 282 -6.92 9.59 -1.82
C ALA A 282 -7.31 10.66 -2.84
N GLY A 283 -8.18 10.32 -3.80
CA GLY A 283 -8.56 11.24 -4.87
C GLY A 283 -7.59 11.28 -6.06
N THR A 284 -6.51 10.49 -6.06
CA THR A 284 -5.63 10.34 -7.25
C THR A 284 -6.46 9.83 -8.43
N PRO A 285 -6.37 10.48 -9.62
CA PRO A 285 -7.16 10.12 -10.79
C PRO A 285 -7.05 8.64 -11.16
N SER A 286 -8.17 8.01 -11.49
CA SER A 286 -8.24 6.57 -11.80
C SER A 286 -7.33 6.16 -12.97
N ALA A 287 -7.16 7.01 -13.97
CA ALA A 287 -6.24 6.75 -15.09
C ALA A 287 -4.77 6.64 -14.62
N ILE A 288 -4.37 7.46 -13.64
CA ILE A 288 -3.02 7.41 -13.04
C ILE A 288 -2.86 6.14 -12.21
N LEU A 289 -3.85 5.81 -11.38
CA LEU A 289 -3.84 4.56 -10.58
C LEU A 289 -3.76 3.33 -11.48
N ALA A 290 -4.53 3.30 -12.58
CA ALA A 290 -4.52 2.20 -13.53
C ALA A 290 -3.15 2.04 -14.22
N LEU A 291 -2.52 3.15 -14.64
CA LEU A 291 -1.17 3.12 -15.22
C LEU A 291 -0.14 2.59 -14.23
N LEU A 292 -0.10 3.14 -13.02
CA LEU A 292 0.82 2.70 -11.98
C LEU A 292 0.61 1.22 -11.60
N SER A 293 -0.65 0.80 -11.47
CA SER A 293 -1.00 -0.59 -11.17
C SER A 293 -0.55 -1.53 -12.27
N ALA A 294 -0.79 -1.18 -13.55
CA ALA A 294 -0.36 -2.01 -14.68
C ALA A 294 1.17 -2.20 -14.69
N GLU A 295 1.94 -1.14 -14.44
CA GLU A 295 3.39 -1.23 -14.38
C GLU A 295 3.87 -2.04 -13.17
N LEU A 296 3.25 -1.90 -12.00
CA LEU A 296 3.57 -2.71 -10.83
C LEU A 296 3.24 -4.19 -11.06
N GLN A 297 2.12 -4.51 -11.70
CA GLN A 297 1.77 -5.89 -12.06
C GLN A 297 2.79 -6.51 -13.03
N ARG A 298 3.27 -5.72 -14.00
CA ARG A 298 4.35 -6.14 -14.91
C ARG A 298 5.65 -6.42 -14.15
N ILE A 299 6.02 -5.55 -13.21
CA ILE A 299 7.20 -5.74 -12.34
C ILE A 299 7.04 -7.02 -11.50
N GLN A 300 5.89 -7.23 -10.87
CA GLN A 300 5.59 -8.42 -10.06
C GLN A 300 5.65 -9.72 -10.85
N SER A 301 5.30 -9.67 -12.13
CA SER A 301 5.31 -10.84 -13.02
C SER A 301 6.72 -11.20 -13.49
N ALA A 302 7.70 -10.28 -13.37
CA ALA A 302 9.06 -10.50 -13.84
C ALA A 302 9.79 -11.55 -12.97
N PRO A 303 10.37 -12.61 -13.58
CA PRO A 303 11.04 -13.67 -12.83
C PRO A 303 12.19 -13.20 -11.93
N ASP A 304 12.97 -12.22 -12.40
CA ASP A 304 14.08 -11.63 -11.65
C ASP A 304 13.59 -10.88 -10.40
N PHE A 305 12.46 -10.18 -10.51
CA PHE A 305 11.87 -9.48 -9.37
C PHE A 305 11.26 -10.46 -8.35
N ARG A 306 10.61 -11.53 -8.81
CA ARG A 306 10.11 -12.59 -7.93
C ARG A 306 11.26 -13.29 -7.19
N ALA A 307 12.37 -13.59 -7.87
CA ALA A 307 13.57 -14.14 -7.25
C ALA A 307 14.18 -13.17 -6.21
N LEU A 308 14.14 -11.86 -6.49
CA LEU A 308 14.60 -10.85 -5.55
C LEU A 308 13.73 -10.81 -4.28
N LEU A 309 12.39 -10.93 -4.41
CA LEU A 309 11.50 -11.00 -3.24
C LEU A 309 11.82 -12.21 -2.37
N VAL A 310 12.01 -13.39 -2.97
CA VAL A 310 12.43 -14.60 -2.24
C VAL A 310 13.78 -14.38 -1.52
N LYS A 311 14.75 -13.74 -2.18
CA LYS A 311 16.04 -13.36 -1.56
C LYS A 311 15.86 -12.41 -0.37
N PHE A 312 14.84 -11.55 -0.41
CA PHE A 312 14.48 -10.68 0.70
C PHE A 312 13.67 -11.39 1.81
N GLY A 313 13.43 -12.70 1.68
CA GLY A 313 12.62 -13.46 2.64
C GLY A 313 11.12 -13.17 2.54
N MET A 314 10.66 -12.77 1.37
CA MET A 314 9.25 -12.45 1.09
C MET A 314 8.63 -13.48 0.15
N ASP A 315 7.38 -13.81 0.39
CA ASP A 315 6.56 -14.52 -0.59
C ASP A 315 6.05 -13.52 -1.65
N PRO A 316 6.34 -13.76 -2.94
CA PRO A 316 5.85 -12.92 -4.02
C PRO A 316 4.31 -12.97 -4.09
N SER A 317 3.65 -11.83 -3.95
CA SER A 317 2.21 -11.75 -4.22
C SER A 317 1.92 -11.97 -5.70
N PRO A 318 0.79 -12.60 -6.06
CA PRO A 318 0.33 -12.58 -7.44
C PRO A 318 -0.01 -11.15 -7.85
N PRO A 319 0.08 -10.81 -9.15
CA PRO A 319 -0.41 -9.53 -9.65
C PRO A 319 -1.86 -9.31 -9.22
N ASN A 320 -2.15 -8.10 -8.75
CA ASN A 320 -3.46 -7.76 -8.17
C ASN A 320 -3.90 -6.37 -8.62
N THR A 321 -5.22 -6.15 -8.66
CA THR A 321 -5.79 -4.85 -9.01
C THR A 321 -5.84 -3.91 -7.80
N PRO A 322 -6.01 -2.58 -8.01
CA PRO A 322 -6.24 -1.64 -6.94
C PRO A 322 -7.39 -2.04 -6.01
N GLU A 323 -8.49 -2.55 -6.57
CA GLU A 323 -9.68 -3.00 -5.82
C GLU A 323 -9.38 -4.23 -4.96
N GLN A 324 -8.62 -5.19 -5.50
CA GLN A 324 -8.19 -6.37 -4.74
C GLN A 324 -7.28 -5.97 -3.58
N PHE A 325 -6.35 -5.06 -3.82
CA PHE A 325 -5.49 -4.57 -2.75
C PHE A 325 -6.26 -3.71 -1.74
N ALA A 326 -7.23 -2.91 -2.17
CA ALA A 326 -8.14 -2.18 -1.27
C ALA A 326 -8.91 -3.12 -0.34
N ALA A 327 -9.41 -4.23 -0.87
CA ALA A 327 -10.10 -5.25 -0.06
C ALA A 327 -9.18 -5.84 1.02
N ILE A 328 -7.91 -6.09 0.70
CA ILE A 328 -6.90 -6.56 1.66
C ILE A 328 -6.68 -5.50 2.75
N VAL A 329 -6.43 -4.24 2.38
CA VAL A 329 -6.23 -3.14 3.34
C VAL A 329 -7.44 -3.00 4.26
N ASN A 330 -8.66 -2.96 3.72
CA ASN A 330 -9.89 -2.80 4.49
C ASN A 330 -10.09 -3.95 5.50
N SER A 331 -9.87 -5.20 5.08
CA SER A 331 -9.99 -6.35 5.98
C SER A 331 -8.92 -6.34 7.07
N ASP A 332 -7.70 -5.94 6.71
CA ASP A 332 -6.57 -5.91 7.63
C ASP A 332 -6.70 -4.82 8.71
N VAL A 333 -7.22 -3.63 8.36
CA VAL A 333 -7.45 -2.56 9.36
C VAL A 333 -8.28 -3.08 10.53
N ALA A 334 -9.41 -3.75 10.26
CA ALA A 334 -10.27 -4.30 11.29
C ALA A 334 -9.61 -5.47 12.04
N ARG A 335 -8.87 -6.33 11.34
CA ARG A 335 -8.21 -7.49 11.91
C ARG A 335 -7.06 -7.09 12.83
N TRP A 336 -6.19 -6.18 12.40
CA TRP A 336 -5.09 -5.67 13.20
C TRP A 336 -5.56 -4.88 14.42
N ALA A 337 -6.65 -4.10 14.30
CA ALA A 337 -7.24 -3.41 15.44
C ALA A 337 -7.66 -4.39 16.55
N LYS A 338 -8.25 -5.54 16.18
CA LYS A 338 -8.59 -6.60 17.13
C LYS A 338 -7.34 -7.22 17.77
N ALA A 339 -6.28 -7.46 17.01
CA ALA A 339 -5.03 -8.02 17.52
C ALA A 339 -4.32 -7.06 18.48
N VAL A 340 -4.26 -5.77 18.14
CA VAL A 340 -3.71 -4.72 19.01
C VAL A 340 -4.51 -4.63 20.30
N ALA A 341 -5.83 -4.57 20.23
CA ALA A 341 -6.68 -4.56 21.43
C ALA A 341 -6.51 -5.82 22.30
N ALA A 342 -6.29 -6.98 21.69
CA ALA A 342 -6.04 -8.24 22.40
C ALA A 342 -4.71 -8.26 23.14
N SER A 343 -3.68 -7.61 22.57
CA SER A 343 -2.33 -7.54 23.16
C SER A 343 -2.22 -6.56 24.34
N GLY A 344 -3.19 -5.66 24.50
CA GLY A 344 -3.11 -4.54 25.44
C GLY A 344 -2.02 -3.50 25.08
N ALA A 345 -1.37 -3.62 23.93
CA ALA A 345 -0.35 -2.69 23.50
C ALA A 345 -0.98 -1.34 23.12
N VAL A 346 -0.42 -0.26 23.66
CA VAL A 346 -0.80 1.13 23.34
C VAL A 346 0.46 1.96 23.29
N VAL A 347 0.51 2.91 22.37
CA VAL A 347 1.55 3.95 22.26
C VAL A 347 0.87 5.31 22.35
N ASP A 348 1.39 6.19 23.22
CA ASP A 348 0.90 7.56 23.42
C ASP A 348 1.47 8.53 22.39
#